data_1302a5e2fa3768fd521689200ee7b837
#
_entry.id   1302a5e2fa3768fd521689200ee7b837
#
_cell.length_a   1.000
_cell.length_b   1.000
_cell.length_c   1.000
_cell.angle_alpha   90.00
_cell.angle_beta   90.00
_cell.angle_gamma   90.00
#
_symmetry.space_group_name_H-M   'P 1'
#
loop_
_entity.id
_entity.type
_entity.pdbx_description
1 polymer ?
#
loop_
_entity_poly.entity_id
_entity_poly.type
_entity_poly.pdbx_seq_one_letter_code
_entity_poly.pdbx_strand_id
1 'polypeptide(L)'
;MELKIALLPGDGIGPEIVGEAVKVLNRVAEKYSHTFEYREAPVGACAIDATGDPYPASTHAVCEASDVVLFGAIGDPKYDNDPSAKVRPEQGLLRMRKSLGLYANLRPLAVFDSLAGRSPLKTEIVRGADFLCVRELTGGMYFGRPQGRSEDGNTAYDTCVYTREEVERILHLAFSLARKRRKQLTVVDKANVIATSRLWRQIAGEMAPQYPDVQVEFMFVDNAAMQIIQRPTRFDVIVTENLFGDILTDEASVISGSLGMLPSASVGAKVALFEPIHGSYPQAAGKNIANPMATILSAAMLLEHVGLEAEGKAVRDAVNRAIEAGIVTEDLVCDGGKAHSTTEVGDYIVAAI
;
A
#
# COMPACT_ATOMS: atom_id res chain seq x y z
N MET A 1 -21.20 11.44 -8.82
CA MET A 1 -19.86 12.10 -8.72
C MET A 1 -19.14 11.91 -10.03
N GLU A 2 -18.42 12.95 -10.48
CA GLU A 2 -17.44 12.84 -11.57
C GLU A 2 -16.05 12.69 -10.95
N LEU A 3 -15.23 11.75 -11.43
CA LEU A 3 -13.90 11.47 -10.89
C LEU A 3 -12.92 11.18 -12.03
N LYS A 4 -11.77 11.85 -12.01
CA LYS A 4 -10.67 11.63 -12.95
C LYS A 4 -9.63 10.74 -12.31
N ILE A 5 -9.40 9.60 -12.92
CA ILE A 5 -8.50 8.55 -12.42
C ILE A 5 -7.34 8.37 -13.38
N ALA A 6 -6.12 8.67 -12.94
CA ALA A 6 -4.93 8.26 -13.68
C ALA A 6 -4.73 6.75 -13.52
N LEU A 7 -4.61 6.04 -14.63
CA LEU A 7 -4.28 4.61 -14.64
C LEU A 7 -2.80 4.46 -14.98
N LEU A 8 -2.05 3.85 -14.08
CA LEU A 8 -0.65 3.51 -14.27
C LEU A 8 -0.48 1.99 -14.16
N PRO A 9 -0.80 1.22 -15.22
CA PRO A 9 -0.71 -0.25 -15.15
C PRO A 9 0.70 -0.72 -14.78
N GLY A 10 1.74 -0.09 -15.34
CA GLY A 10 3.13 -0.40 -15.07
C GLY A 10 3.59 -1.70 -15.71
N ASP A 11 4.28 -2.53 -14.93
CA ASP A 11 5.05 -3.68 -15.43
C ASP A 11 4.43 -5.03 -15.06
N GLY A 12 4.86 -6.09 -15.71
CA GLY A 12 4.52 -7.48 -15.37
C GLY A 12 3.03 -7.76 -15.39
N ILE A 13 2.47 -8.19 -14.24
CA ILE A 13 1.03 -8.47 -14.08
C ILE A 13 0.18 -7.20 -13.96
N GLY A 14 0.81 -6.03 -13.82
CA GLY A 14 0.11 -4.76 -13.60
C GLY A 14 -1.04 -4.49 -14.57
N PRO A 15 -0.87 -4.62 -15.91
CA PRO A 15 -1.96 -4.43 -16.87
C PRO A 15 -3.16 -5.35 -16.64
N GLU A 16 -2.93 -6.62 -16.27
CA GLU A 16 -4.00 -7.59 -16.03
C GLU A 16 -4.82 -7.22 -14.78
N ILE A 17 -4.15 -6.96 -13.65
CA ILE A 17 -4.82 -6.67 -12.38
C ILE A 17 -5.50 -5.30 -12.36
N VAL A 18 -4.92 -4.30 -13.03
CA VAL A 18 -5.56 -2.97 -13.19
C VAL A 18 -6.79 -3.08 -14.08
N GLY A 19 -6.73 -3.88 -15.14
CA GLY A 19 -7.88 -4.17 -16.00
C GLY A 19 -9.08 -4.71 -15.21
N GLU A 20 -8.86 -5.63 -14.29
CA GLU A 20 -9.93 -6.18 -13.44
C GLU A 20 -10.46 -5.12 -12.45
N ALA A 21 -9.60 -4.30 -11.86
CA ALA A 21 -10.03 -3.21 -11.00
C ALA A 21 -10.84 -2.14 -11.74
N VAL A 22 -10.50 -1.85 -13.00
CA VAL A 22 -11.28 -0.94 -13.86
C VAL A 22 -12.67 -1.51 -14.16
N LYS A 23 -12.81 -2.82 -14.41
CA LYS A 23 -14.14 -3.46 -14.55
C LYS A 23 -14.99 -3.25 -13.32
N VAL A 24 -14.41 -3.44 -12.13
CA VAL A 24 -15.08 -3.23 -10.83
C VAL A 24 -15.50 -1.77 -10.66
N LEU A 25 -14.61 -0.81 -10.94
CA LEU A 25 -14.92 0.63 -10.88
C LEU A 25 -16.04 1.00 -11.86
N ASN A 26 -16.03 0.47 -13.10
CA ASN A 26 -17.10 0.69 -14.07
C ASN A 26 -18.44 0.15 -13.58
N ARG A 27 -18.45 -1.03 -12.96
CA ARG A 27 -19.66 -1.59 -12.35
C ARG A 27 -20.21 -0.73 -11.22
N VAL A 28 -19.33 -0.20 -10.37
CA VAL A 28 -19.69 0.76 -9.32
C VAL A 28 -20.28 2.03 -9.94
N ALA A 29 -19.62 2.59 -10.96
CA ALA A 29 -20.11 3.80 -11.64
C ALA A 29 -21.50 3.58 -12.22
N GLU A 30 -21.75 2.47 -12.90
CA GLU A 30 -23.06 2.10 -13.43
C GLU A 30 -24.13 1.98 -12.32
N LYS A 31 -23.82 1.19 -11.28
CA LYS A 31 -24.80 0.90 -10.20
C LYS A 31 -25.19 2.13 -9.39
N TYR A 32 -24.23 3.03 -9.14
CA TYR A 32 -24.41 4.17 -8.26
C TYR A 32 -24.53 5.52 -9.01
N SER A 33 -24.60 5.49 -10.34
CA SER A 33 -24.76 6.66 -11.21
C SER A 33 -23.61 7.67 -11.05
N HIS A 34 -22.36 7.18 -11.08
CA HIS A 34 -21.15 7.99 -11.13
C HIS A 34 -20.57 8.04 -12.54
N THR A 35 -19.68 8.99 -12.80
CA THR A 35 -18.91 9.09 -14.05
C THR A 35 -17.43 9.06 -13.73
N PHE A 36 -16.71 8.02 -14.17
CA PHE A 36 -15.27 7.89 -13.99
C PHE A 36 -14.56 8.07 -15.33
N GLU A 37 -13.66 9.06 -15.39
CA GLU A 37 -12.81 9.33 -16.55
C GLU A 37 -11.43 8.74 -16.30
N TYR A 38 -10.97 7.86 -17.18
CA TYR A 38 -9.67 7.21 -17.05
C TYR A 38 -8.66 7.81 -18.01
N ARG A 39 -7.43 8.05 -17.51
CA ARG A 39 -6.28 8.49 -18.32
C ARG A 39 -5.11 7.59 -18.03
N GLU A 40 -4.75 6.78 -19.03
CA GLU A 40 -3.63 5.85 -18.91
C GLU A 40 -2.31 6.53 -19.25
N ALA A 41 -1.24 6.20 -18.51
CA ALA A 41 0.11 6.67 -18.76
C ALA A 41 1.16 5.60 -18.35
N PRO A 42 2.31 5.52 -19.05
CA PRO A 42 3.33 4.54 -18.77
C PRO A 42 4.19 4.93 -17.54
N VAL A 43 4.58 3.92 -16.77
CA VAL A 43 5.50 4.05 -15.62
C VAL A 43 6.30 2.77 -15.45
N GLY A 44 7.53 2.85 -14.94
CA GLY A 44 8.38 1.69 -14.70
C GLY A 44 9.19 1.25 -15.90
N ALA A 45 9.40 -0.04 -16.06
CA ALA A 45 10.18 -0.63 -17.14
C ALA A 45 9.58 -0.34 -18.51
N CYS A 46 8.26 -0.44 -18.65
CA CYS A 46 7.59 -0.12 -19.91
C CYS A 46 7.79 1.34 -20.33
N ALA A 47 7.87 2.26 -19.36
CA ALA A 47 8.17 3.66 -19.63
C ALA A 47 9.64 3.86 -20.04
N ILE A 48 10.59 3.17 -19.38
CA ILE A 48 12.02 3.19 -19.78
C ILE A 48 12.17 2.69 -21.21
N ASP A 49 11.52 1.58 -21.57
CA ASP A 49 11.58 1.04 -22.92
C ASP A 49 11.06 2.00 -23.98
N ALA A 50 10.01 2.73 -23.68
CA ALA A 50 9.39 3.67 -24.59
C ALA A 50 10.12 5.03 -24.68
N THR A 51 10.69 5.52 -23.57
CA THR A 51 11.16 6.92 -23.47
C THR A 51 12.55 7.08 -22.87
N GLY A 52 13.14 6.04 -22.29
CA GLY A 52 14.37 6.09 -21.50
C GLY A 52 14.20 6.62 -20.06
N ASP A 53 12.97 6.90 -19.64
CA ASP A 53 12.64 7.48 -18.33
C ASP A 53 11.56 6.64 -17.62
N PRO A 54 11.79 6.15 -16.37
CA PRO A 54 10.82 5.35 -15.63
C PRO A 54 9.57 6.12 -15.18
N TYR A 55 9.60 7.45 -15.19
CA TYR A 55 8.47 8.31 -14.86
C TYR A 55 8.52 9.58 -15.71
N PRO A 56 8.08 9.51 -16.98
CA PRO A 56 8.12 10.62 -17.91
C PRO A 56 7.32 11.84 -17.43
N ALA A 57 7.72 13.04 -17.89
CA ALA A 57 7.00 14.27 -17.58
C ALA A 57 5.53 14.24 -18.03
N SER A 58 5.21 13.54 -19.14
CA SER A 58 3.84 13.31 -19.59
C SER A 58 3.02 12.49 -18.59
N THR A 59 3.60 11.46 -17.98
CA THR A 59 2.95 10.68 -16.92
C THR A 59 2.70 11.52 -15.67
N HIS A 60 3.69 12.34 -15.28
CA HIS A 60 3.53 13.27 -14.16
C HIS A 60 2.36 14.23 -14.39
N ALA A 61 2.26 14.81 -15.58
CA ALA A 61 1.17 15.71 -15.95
C ALA A 61 -0.21 15.03 -15.90
N VAL A 62 -0.32 13.76 -16.30
CA VAL A 62 -1.55 12.97 -16.18
C VAL A 62 -1.92 12.79 -14.70
N CYS A 63 -0.96 12.44 -13.84
CA CYS A 63 -1.21 12.30 -12.41
C CYS A 63 -1.67 13.61 -11.76
N GLU A 64 -1.00 14.74 -12.05
CA GLU A 64 -1.37 16.05 -11.50
C GLU A 64 -2.75 16.56 -11.97
N ALA A 65 -3.18 16.16 -13.18
CA ALA A 65 -4.48 16.54 -13.74
C ALA A 65 -5.63 15.61 -13.32
N SER A 66 -5.34 14.58 -12.53
CA SER A 66 -6.30 13.60 -12.02
C SER A 66 -6.58 13.81 -10.54
N ASP A 67 -7.74 13.35 -10.09
CA ASP A 67 -8.12 13.44 -8.67
C ASP A 67 -7.39 12.36 -7.84
N VAL A 68 -7.21 11.19 -8.45
CA VAL A 68 -6.54 10.02 -7.84
C VAL A 68 -5.77 9.22 -8.88
N VAL A 69 -4.85 8.38 -8.41
CA VAL A 69 -4.03 7.48 -9.24
C VAL A 69 -4.31 6.03 -8.83
N LEU A 70 -4.65 5.17 -9.80
CA LEU A 70 -4.66 3.72 -9.62
C LEU A 70 -3.42 3.15 -10.31
N PHE A 71 -2.56 2.51 -9.54
CA PHE A 71 -1.28 1.98 -9.98
C PHE A 71 -1.26 0.46 -9.85
N GLY A 72 -0.69 -0.22 -10.84
CA GLY A 72 -0.59 -1.68 -10.86
C GLY A 72 0.66 -2.20 -10.18
N ALA A 73 1.76 -2.29 -10.91
CA ALA A 73 3.00 -2.82 -10.38
C ALA A 73 4.22 -2.23 -11.09
N ILE A 74 5.39 -2.36 -10.47
CA ILE A 74 6.65 -1.86 -11.04
C ILE A 74 7.75 -2.89 -10.86
N GLY A 75 8.70 -2.91 -11.83
CA GLY A 75 9.89 -3.74 -11.81
C GLY A 75 9.96 -4.74 -12.95
N ASP A 76 11.16 -4.90 -13.50
CA ASP A 76 11.46 -5.93 -14.51
C ASP A 76 12.87 -6.46 -14.27
N PRO A 77 13.05 -7.78 -14.14
CA PRO A 77 14.34 -8.43 -13.90
C PRO A 77 15.46 -8.05 -14.88
N LYS A 78 15.10 -7.59 -16.09
CA LYS A 78 16.10 -7.15 -17.06
C LYS A 78 16.89 -5.92 -16.59
N TYR A 79 16.28 -5.08 -15.73
CA TYR A 79 16.96 -3.93 -15.14
C TYR A 79 17.68 -4.28 -13.83
N ASP A 80 17.13 -5.23 -13.05
CA ASP A 80 17.72 -5.67 -11.78
C ASP A 80 18.99 -6.47 -11.99
N ASN A 81 19.01 -7.31 -13.03
CA ASN A 81 20.12 -8.21 -13.36
C ASN A 81 21.23 -7.51 -14.19
N ASP A 82 21.03 -6.25 -14.60
CA ASP A 82 22.02 -5.48 -15.36
C ASP A 82 22.77 -4.50 -14.42
N PRO A 83 24.03 -4.82 -14.02
CA PRO A 83 24.84 -3.90 -13.19
C PRO A 83 25.15 -2.58 -13.89
N SER A 84 25.04 -2.53 -15.22
CA SER A 84 25.30 -1.34 -16.04
C SER A 84 24.07 -0.44 -16.22
N ALA A 85 22.90 -0.90 -15.78
CA ALA A 85 21.67 -0.13 -15.88
C ALA A 85 21.77 1.18 -15.12
N LYS A 86 21.75 2.29 -15.87
CA LYS A 86 21.83 3.65 -15.32
C LYS A 86 20.52 4.10 -14.68
N VAL A 87 19.41 3.51 -15.11
CA VAL A 87 18.07 3.85 -14.69
C VAL A 87 17.31 2.57 -14.35
N ARG A 88 16.58 2.58 -13.23
CA ARG A 88 15.79 1.45 -12.73
C ARG A 88 14.32 1.84 -12.59
N PRO A 89 13.40 0.90 -12.82
CA PRO A 89 11.96 1.15 -12.68
C PRO A 89 11.58 1.79 -11.32
N GLU A 90 12.12 1.30 -10.22
CA GLU A 90 11.84 1.73 -8.85
C GLU A 90 12.19 3.21 -8.60
N GLN A 91 13.19 3.75 -9.31
CA GLN A 91 13.52 5.18 -9.28
C GLN A 91 12.34 6.05 -9.76
N GLY A 92 11.53 5.51 -10.71
CA GLY A 92 10.30 6.15 -11.15
C GLY A 92 9.27 6.28 -10.03
N LEU A 93 9.06 5.20 -9.26
CA LEU A 93 8.14 5.19 -8.13
C LEU A 93 8.57 6.16 -7.03
N LEU A 94 9.85 6.17 -6.66
CA LEU A 94 10.37 7.10 -5.65
C LEU A 94 10.23 8.55 -6.10
N ARG A 95 10.52 8.84 -7.39
CA ARG A 95 10.36 10.17 -7.96
C ARG A 95 8.89 10.59 -8.00
N MET A 96 7.98 9.70 -8.38
CA MET A 96 6.54 9.93 -8.38
C MET A 96 6.04 10.27 -6.97
N ARG A 97 6.36 9.47 -5.96
CA ARG A 97 5.98 9.72 -4.57
C ARG A 97 6.45 11.10 -4.10
N LYS A 98 7.69 11.45 -4.40
CA LYS A 98 8.28 12.74 -4.02
C LYS A 98 7.63 13.91 -4.76
N SER A 99 7.48 13.82 -6.08
CA SER A 99 6.97 14.92 -6.91
C SER A 99 5.48 15.19 -6.68
N LEU A 100 4.68 14.15 -6.38
CA LEU A 100 3.27 14.28 -6.02
C LEU A 100 3.05 14.58 -4.53
N GLY A 101 4.14 14.65 -3.73
CA GLY A 101 4.06 14.94 -2.30
C GLY A 101 3.33 13.86 -1.48
N LEU A 102 3.45 12.59 -1.88
CA LEU A 102 2.84 11.45 -1.20
C LEU A 102 3.65 11.13 0.05
N TYR A 103 3.24 11.67 1.20
CA TYR A 103 4.02 11.58 2.44
C TYR A 103 3.63 10.43 3.37
N ALA A 104 2.44 9.86 3.19
CA ALA A 104 1.93 8.81 4.04
C ALA A 104 1.56 7.57 3.23
N ASN A 105 2.06 6.40 3.63
CA ASN A 105 1.63 5.13 3.08
C ASN A 105 0.70 4.43 4.08
N LEU A 106 -0.49 4.09 3.63
CA LEU A 106 -1.53 3.41 4.39
C LEU A 106 -1.58 1.96 3.96
N ARG A 107 -1.25 1.05 4.86
CA ARG A 107 -1.28 -0.39 4.62
C ARG A 107 -2.24 -1.06 5.61
N PRO A 108 -3.51 -1.27 5.23
CA PRO A 108 -4.45 -2.01 6.05
C PRO A 108 -4.10 -3.50 6.01
N LEU A 109 -4.14 -4.13 7.17
CA LEU A 109 -4.05 -5.56 7.32
C LEU A 109 -5.33 -6.05 7.96
N ALA A 110 -6.07 -6.89 7.24
CA ALA A 110 -7.23 -7.60 7.76
C ALA A 110 -7.13 -9.06 7.37
N VAL A 111 -7.40 -9.94 8.33
CA VAL A 111 -7.46 -11.38 8.08
C VAL A 111 -8.91 -11.77 7.84
N PHE A 112 -9.20 -12.24 6.63
CA PHE A 112 -10.51 -12.79 6.29
C PHE A 112 -10.71 -14.11 7.05
N ASP A 113 -11.85 -14.30 7.71
CA ASP A 113 -12.12 -15.51 8.51
C ASP A 113 -11.96 -16.80 7.70
N SER A 114 -12.41 -16.79 6.44
CA SER A 114 -12.27 -17.89 5.49
C SER A 114 -10.81 -18.21 5.09
N LEU A 115 -9.90 -17.25 5.23
CA LEU A 115 -8.47 -17.40 4.91
C LEU A 115 -7.58 -17.53 6.17
N ALA A 116 -8.14 -17.44 7.38
CA ALA A 116 -7.36 -17.47 8.61
C ALA A 116 -6.50 -18.75 8.76
N GLY A 117 -6.96 -19.88 8.21
CA GLY A 117 -6.21 -21.14 8.19
C GLY A 117 -5.02 -21.16 7.23
N ARG A 118 -4.87 -20.16 6.35
CA ARG A 118 -3.73 -20.04 5.41
C ARG A 118 -2.57 -19.25 5.99
N SER A 119 -2.80 -18.55 7.08
CA SER A 119 -1.72 -17.87 7.79
C SER A 119 -0.66 -18.88 8.23
N PRO A 120 0.64 -18.53 8.17
CA PRO A 120 1.70 -19.37 8.77
C PRO A 120 1.61 -19.42 10.29
N LEU A 121 0.81 -18.53 10.89
CA LEU A 121 0.54 -18.53 12.33
C LEU A 121 -0.72 -19.35 12.63
N LYS A 122 -0.85 -19.73 13.91
CA LYS A 122 -2.05 -20.44 14.36
C LYS A 122 -3.29 -19.57 14.19
N THR A 123 -4.40 -20.18 13.74
CA THR A 123 -5.65 -19.49 13.44
C THR A 123 -6.18 -18.67 14.63
N GLU A 124 -6.04 -19.17 15.86
CA GLU A 124 -6.46 -18.46 17.07
C GLU A 124 -5.68 -17.18 17.35
N ILE A 125 -4.47 -17.04 16.78
CA ILE A 125 -3.65 -15.83 16.91
C ILE A 125 -4.10 -14.75 15.92
N VAL A 126 -4.41 -15.15 14.68
CA VAL A 126 -4.64 -14.22 13.56
C VAL A 126 -6.10 -13.86 13.35
N ARG A 127 -7.02 -14.71 13.81
CA ARG A 127 -8.45 -14.46 13.62
C ARG A 127 -8.88 -13.15 14.27
N GLY A 128 -9.54 -12.29 13.48
CA GLY A 128 -9.97 -10.97 13.90
C GLY A 128 -8.85 -9.92 13.93
N ALA A 129 -7.66 -10.24 13.40
CA ALA A 129 -6.63 -9.23 13.18
C ALA A 129 -7.12 -8.24 12.11
N ASP A 130 -7.21 -6.96 12.50
CA ASP A 130 -7.60 -5.85 11.66
C ASP A 130 -6.92 -4.58 12.17
N PHE A 131 -5.86 -4.14 11.53
CA PHE A 131 -5.17 -2.90 11.88
C PHE A 131 -4.65 -2.16 10.65
N LEU A 132 -4.39 -0.88 10.82
CA LEU A 132 -3.85 -0.01 9.78
C LEU A 132 -2.44 0.44 10.16
N CYS A 133 -1.46 0.20 9.30
CA CYS A 133 -0.15 0.79 9.44
C CYS A 133 -0.06 2.08 8.62
N VAL A 134 0.34 3.17 9.28
CA VAL A 134 0.59 4.50 8.70
C VAL A 134 2.10 4.71 8.70
N ARG A 135 2.72 4.53 7.54
CA ARG A 135 4.17 4.68 7.31
C ARG A 135 4.46 6.05 6.72
N GLU A 136 5.40 6.79 7.30
CA GLU A 136 5.94 7.99 6.64
C GLU A 136 6.74 7.59 5.39
N LEU A 137 6.64 8.36 4.29
CA LEU A 137 7.19 7.95 2.99
C LEU A 137 8.29 8.85 2.44
N THR A 138 8.48 10.06 2.96
CA THR A 138 9.30 11.10 2.29
C THR A 138 10.49 11.58 3.10
N GLY A 139 10.63 11.09 4.32
CA GLY A 139 11.74 11.40 5.22
C GLY A 139 12.59 10.17 5.57
N GLY A 140 13.38 10.33 6.63
CA GLY A 140 14.18 9.28 7.23
C GLY A 140 15.43 8.89 6.44
N MET A 141 15.84 7.64 6.60
CA MET A 141 17.10 7.12 6.06
C MET A 141 17.11 7.04 4.52
N TYR A 142 15.94 6.84 3.89
CA TYR A 142 15.84 6.72 2.43
C TYR A 142 16.09 8.05 1.70
N PHE A 143 15.82 9.17 2.36
CA PHE A 143 15.90 10.51 1.76
C PHE A 143 16.93 11.44 2.42
N GLY A 144 17.42 11.08 3.59
CA GLY A 144 18.41 11.86 4.34
C GLY A 144 19.73 12.03 3.58
N ARG A 145 20.41 13.12 3.86
CA ARG A 145 21.71 13.44 3.27
C ARG A 145 22.66 13.92 4.37
N PRO A 146 23.98 13.65 4.31
CA PRO A 146 24.69 12.93 3.24
C PRO A 146 24.41 11.43 3.24
N GLN A 147 24.56 10.79 2.07
CA GLN A 147 24.40 9.36 1.84
C GLN A 147 25.45 8.92 0.80
N GLY A 148 26.14 7.82 1.02
CA GLY A 148 27.16 7.37 0.07
C GLY A 148 28.24 6.49 0.68
N ARG A 149 29.39 6.51 0.00
CA ARG A 149 30.62 5.81 0.42
C ARG A 149 31.79 6.76 0.47
N SER A 150 32.78 6.44 1.32
CA SER A 150 34.10 7.06 1.32
C SER A 150 34.83 6.84 -0.01
N GLU A 151 35.83 7.67 -0.32
CA GLU A 151 36.62 7.58 -1.55
C GLU A 151 37.36 6.26 -1.71
N ASP A 152 37.79 5.64 -0.61
CA ASP A 152 38.42 4.32 -0.59
C ASP A 152 37.41 3.15 -0.65
N GLY A 153 36.10 3.44 -0.65
CA GLY A 153 35.01 2.46 -0.70
C GLY A 153 34.81 1.62 0.58
N ASN A 154 35.61 1.85 1.63
CA ASN A 154 35.63 1.03 2.84
C ASN A 154 34.59 1.46 3.88
N THR A 155 34.03 2.66 3.76
CA THR A 155 32.98 3.17 4.65
C THR A 155 31.74 3.57 3.85
N ALA A 156 30.55 3.11 4.29
CA ALA A 156 29.27 3.55 3.75
C ALA A 156 28.45 4.22 4.86
N TYR A 157 27.66 5.23 4.50
CA TYR A 157 26.86 5.99 5.46
C TYR A 157 25.53 6.42 4.85
N ASP A 158 24.47 6.35 5.66
CA ASP A 158 23.14 6.86 5.39
C ASP A 158 22.68 7.71 6.57
N THR A 159 22.13 8.89 6.27
CA THR A 159 21.66 9.82 7.29
C THR A 159 20.16 9.69 7.49
N CYS A 160 19.72 9.45 8.72
CA CYS A 160 18.30 9.51 9.07
C CYS A 160 17.95 10.91 9.58
N VAL A 161 17.05 11.60 8.87
CA VAL A 161 16.62 12.98 9.23
C VAL A 161 15.11 13.05 9.20
N TYR A 162 14.54 13.68 10.23
CA TYR A 162 13.14 14.08 10.31
C TYR A 162 13.01 15.49 10.85
N THR A 163 12.15 16.29 10.25
CA THR A 163 11.75 17.60 10.76
C THR A 163 10.46 17.47 11.60
N ARG A 164 10.20 18.48 12.43
CA ARG A 164 8.94 18.56 13.18
C ARG A 164 7.73 18.51 12.27
N GLU A 165 7.74 19.27 11.18
CA GLU A 165 6.64 19.35 10.21
C GLU A 165 6.32 18.00 9.56
N GLU A 166 7.34 17.21 9.21
CA GLU A 166 7.16 15.89 8.65
C GLU A 166 6.50 14.94 9.65
N VAL A 167 6.90 15.00 10.91
CA VAL A 167 6.33 14.18 11.97
C VAL A 167 4.91 14.62 12.33
N GLU A 168 4.65 15.92 12.47
CA GLU A 168 3.33 16.46 12.80
C GLU A 168 2.29 16.09 11.75
N ARG A 169 2.59 16.26 10.45
CA ARG A 169 1.63 15.99 9.37
C ARG A 169 1.17 14.53 9.35
N ILE A 170 2.11 13.58 9.56
CA ILE A 170 1.72 12.16 9.55
C ILE A 170 1.02 11.75 10.84
N LEU A 171 1.39 12.32 11.98
CA LEU A 171 0.69 12.09 13.25
C LEU A 171 -0.75 12.63 13.18
N HIS A 172 -1.00 13.83 12.62
CA HIS A 172 -2.35 14.33 12.39
C HIS A 172 -3.21 13.36 11.58
N LEU A 173 -2.65 12.80 10.50
CA LEU A 173 -3.33 11.78 9.71
C LEU A 173 -3.62 10.52 10.54
N ALA A 174 -2.62 10.01 11.26
CA ALA A 174 -2.76 8.80 12.07
C ALA A 174 -3.81 8.95 13.19
N PHE A 175 -3.82 10.07 13.89
CA PHE A 175 -4.85 10.41 14.87
C PHE A 175 -6.25 10.47 14.26
N SER A 176 -6.38 11.11 13.09
CA SER A 176 -7.65 11.21 12.37
C SER A 176 -8.18 9.85 11.92
N LEU A 177 -7.28 8.96 11.48
CA LEU A 177 -7.62 7.59 11.11
C LEU A 177 -8.00 6.75 12.34
N ALA A 178 -7.28 6.90 13.45
CA ALA A 178 -7.61 6.21 14.70
C ALA A 178 -9.02 6.59 15.21
N ARG A 179 -9.42 7.88 15.11
CA ARG A 179 -10.78 8.33 15.46
C ARG A 179 -11.89 7.62 14.68
N LYS A 180 -11.63 7.28 13.42
CA LYS A 180 -12.57 6.55 12.55
C LYS A 180 -12.61 5.05 12.82
N ARG A 181 -11.67 4.53 13.62
CA ARG A 181 -11.52 3.12 13.97
C ARG A 181 -11.78 2.90 15.47
N ARG A 182 -10.98 2.06 16.12
CA ARG A 182 -11.16 1.70 17.55
C ARG A 182 -10.55 2.69 18.54
N LYS A 183 -10.09 3.84 18.03
CA LYS A 183 -9.51 4.95 18.82
C LYS A 183 -8.24 4.58 19.61
N GLN A 184 -7.44 3.70 19.05
CA GLN A 184 -6.14 3.31 19.59
C GLN A 184 -5.03 3.63 18.59
N LEU A 185 -4.00 4.35 19.03
CA LEU A 185 -2.85 4.70 18.22
C LEU A 185 -1.58 4.21 18.89
N THR A 186 -0.86 3.30 18.24
CA THR A 186 0.47 2.85 18.64
C THR A 186 1.53 3.61 17.85
N VAL A 187 2.31 4.44 18.51
CA VAL A 187 3.47 5.14 17.93
C VAL A 187 4.69 4.24 18.08
N VAL A 188 5.20 3.74 16.95
CA VAL A 188 6.35 2.82 16.95
C VAL A 188 7.63 3.57 16.63
N ASP A 189 8.62 3.43 17.51
CA ASP A 189 9.88 4.15 17.45
C ASP A 189 11.07 3.34 18.02
N LYS A 190 12.25 3.94 18.07
CA LYS A 190 13.45 3.41 18.76
C LYS A 190 14.06 4.50 19.66
N ALA A 191 13.23 5.18 20.44
CA ALA A 191 13.61 6.37 21.23
C ALA A 191 14.67 6.12 22.30
N ASN A 192 14.83 4.87 22.76
CA ASN A 192 15.90 4.49 23.68
C ASN A 192 17.30 4.60 23.05
N VAL A 193 17.41 4.63 21.71
CA VAL A 193 18.70 4.65 20.99
C VAL A 193 18.84 5.86 20.08
N ILE A 194 17.87 6.16 19.20
CA ILE A 194 18.02 7.11 18.10
C ILE A 194 17.34 8.46 18.38
N ALA A 195 18.03 9.53 17.98
CA ALA A 195 17.59 10.92 18.19
C ALA A 195 16.28 11.24 17.43
N THR A 196 16.17 10.79 16.18
CA THR A 196 14.95 11.00 15.38
C THR A 196 13.73 10.38 16.04
N SER A 197 13.83 9.18 16.59
CA SER A 197 12.74 8.53 17.34
C SER A 197 12.39 9.28 18.63
N ARG A 198 13.36 9.90 19.31
CA ARG A 198 13.06 10.77 20.45
C ARG A 198 12.25 11.99 20.05
N LEU A 199 12.56 12.60 18.90
CA LEU A 199 11.77 13.70 18.34
C LEU A 199 10.34 13.25 18.02
N TRP A 200 10.16 12.10 17.36
CA TRP A 200 8.85 11.52 17.07
C TRP A 200 8.01 11.32 18.33
N ARG A 201 8.59 10.70 19.37
CA ARG A 201 7.91 10.45 20.64
C ARG A 201 7.53 11.75 21.36
N GLN A 202 8.42 12.74 21.35
CA GLN A 202 8.16 14.05 21.92
C GLN A 202 6.96 14.72 21.24
N ILE A 203 6.97 14.81 19.92
CA ILE A 203 5.90 15.45 19.14
C ILE A 203 4.57 14.72 19.33
N ALA A 204 4.57 13.39 19.28
CA ALA A 204 3.36 12.61 19.53
C ALA A 204 2.78 12.86 20.93
N GLY A 205 3.65 12.98 21.94
CA GLY A 205 3.23 13.34 23.31
C GLY A 205 2.65 14.75 23.41
N GLU A 206 3.22 15.72 22.68
CA GLU A 206 2.72 17.10 22.61
C GLU A 206 1.36 17.20 21.89
N MET A 207 1.13 16.32 20.89
CA MET A 207 -0.11 16.31 20.11
C MET A 207 -1.23 15.52 20.77
N ALA A 208 -0.94 14.49 21.55
CA ALA A 208 -1.95 13.61 22.16
C ALA A 208 -3.06 14.36 22.94
N PRO A 209 -2.81 15.45 23.68
CA PRO A 209 -3.86 16.23 24.33
C PRO A 209 -4.88 16.87 23.38
N GLN A 210 -4.56 17.04 22.08
CA GLN A 210 -5.48 17.56 21.07
C GLN A 210 -6.46 16.48 20.60
N TYR A 211 -6.22 15.21 20.93
CA TYR A 211 -7.00 14.04 20.56
C TYR A 211 -7.39 13.22 21.80
N PRO A 212 -8.13 13.82 22.77
CA PRO A 212 -8.40 13.20 24.06
C PRO A 212 -9.25 11.93 23.98
N ASP A 213 -9.88 11.70 22.84
CA ASP A 213 -10.67 10.52 22.53
C ASP A 213 -9.86 9.36 21.93
N VAL A 214 -8.55 9.54 21.67
CA VAL A 214 -7.64 8.51 21.15
C VAL A 214 -6.67 8.08 22.24
N GLN A 215 -6.63 6.77 22.51
CA GLN A 215 -5.65 6.19 23.42
C GLN A 215 -4.31 6.03 22.69
N VAL A 216 -3.26 6.68 23.18
CA VAL A 216 -1.90 6.62 22.60
C VAL A 216 -1.03 5.66 23.39
N GLU A 217 -0.37 4.75 22.70
CA GLU A 217 0.66 3.86 23.23
C GLU A 217 1.98 4.11 22.50
N PHE A 218 3.10 4.12 23.22
CA PHE A 218 4.44 4.14 22.65
C PHE A 218 5.07 2.76 22.71
N MET A 219 5.60 2.29 21.59
CA MET A 219 6.21 0.97 21.51
C MET A 219 7.55 1.03 20.78
N PHE A 220 8.58 0.34 21.28
CA PHE A 220 9.81 0.18 20.52
C PHE A 220 9.60 -0.77 19.36
N VAL A 221 10.27 -0.49 18.23
CA VAL A 221 10.10 -1.24 16.97
C VAL A 221 10.38 -2.74 17.11
N ASP A 222 11.38 -3.11 17.89
CA ASP A 222 11.71 -4.51 18.18
C ASP A 222 10.59 -5.24 18.95
N ASN A 223 9.94 -4.54 19.88
CA ASN A 223 8.75 -5.07 20.56
C ASN A 223 7.54 -5.10 19.61
N ALA A 224 7.36 -4.09 18.77
CA ALA A 224 6.28 -4.06 17.78
C ALA A 224 6.35 -5.26 16.82
N ALA A 225 7.53 -5.59 16.30
CA ALA A 225 7.79 -6.77 15.49
C ALA A 225 7.33 -8.06 16.20
N MET A 226 7.72 -8.25 17.46
CA MET A 226 7.26 -9.41 18.25
C MET A 226 5.73 -9.41 18.45
N GLN A 227 5.13 -8.26 18.76
CA GLN A 227 3.70 -8.16 19.07
C GLN A 227 2.82 -8.34 17.82
N ILE A 228 3.27 -7.92 16.64
CA ILE A 228 2.58 -8.15 15.37
C ILE A 228 2.42 -9.65 15.13
N ILE A 229 3.42 -10.46 15.45
CA ILE A 229 3.36 -11.93 15.31
C ILE A 229 2.57 -12.57 16.45
N GLN A 230 2.76 -12.14 17.69
CA GLN A 230 2.18 -12.81 18.85
C GLN A 230 0.74 -12.41 19.13
N ARG A 231 0.37 -11.15 18.87
CA ARG A 231 -0.93 -10.56 19.21
C ARG A 231 -1.36 -9.51 18.20
N PRO A 232 -1.53 -9.85 16.90
CA PRO A 232 -1.89 -8.86 15.87
C PRO A 232 -3.22 -8.15 16.16
N THR A 233 -4.14 -8.80 16.86
CA THR A 233 -5.46 -8.24 17.21
C THR A 233 -5.42 -7.07 18.19
N ARG A 234 -4.27 -6.86 18.87
CA ARG A 234 -4.12 -5.73 19.81
C ARG A 234 -4.03 -4.38 19.10
N PHE A 235 -3.55 -4.36 17.86
CA PHE A 235 -3.31 -3.13 17.12
C PHE A 235 -4.57 -2.64 16.42
N ASP A 236 -4.76 -1.33 16.43
CA ASP A 236 -5.79 -0.63 15.66
C ASP A 236 -5.15 0.25 14.59
N VAL A 237 -4.43 1.29 14.97
CA VAL A 237 -3.60 2.09 14.07
C VAL A 237 -2.17 2.09 14.61
N ILE A 238 -1.21 1.76 13.75
CA ILE A 238 0.22 1.90 14.00
C ILE A 238 0.70 3.09 13.17
N VAL A 239 1.48 4.00 13.77
CA VAL A 239 2.21 5.03 13.03
C VAL A 239 3.71 4.89 13.30
N THR A 240 4.51 5.02 12.23
CA THR A 240 5.95 4.87 12.34
C THR A 240 6.69 5.57 11.20
N GLU A 241 8.00 5.71 11.38
CA GLU A 241 8.91 6.26 10.40
C GLU A 241 9.09 5.32 9.19
N ASN A 242 9.78 5.81 8.16
CA ASN A 242 9.85 5.17 6.84
C ASN A 242 10.42 3.75 6.87
N LEU A 243 11.65 3.58 7.38
CA LEU A 243 12.34 2.27 7.37
C LEU A 243 11.62 1.24 8.27
N PHE A 244 11.19 1.65 9.47
CA PHE A 244 10.48 0.74 10.38
C PHE A 244 9.13 0.34 9.79
N GLY A 245 8.42 1.30 9.17
CA GLY A 245 7.15 1.04 8.50
C GLY A 245 7.30 0.06 7.34
N ASP A 246 8.39 0.13 6.59
CA ASP A 246 8.68 -0.80 5.51
C ASP A 246 8.79 -2.24 6.05
N ILE A 247 9.67 -2.44 7.02
CA ILE A 247 9.95 -3.77 7.59
C ILE A 247 8.71 -4.35 8.28
N LEU A 248 8.06 -3.56 9.15
CA LEU A 248 6.91 -4.04 9.93
C LEU A 248 5.70 -4.37 9.05
N THR A 249 5.47 -3.63 7.96
CA THR A 249 4.34 -3.92 7.08
C THR A 249 4.56 -5.14 6.22
N ASP A 250 5.79 -5.41 5.82
CA ASP A 250 6.12 -6.64 5.09
C ASP A 250 6.02 -7.87 6.02
N GLU A 251 6.50 -7.76 7.27
CA GLU A 251 6.28 -8.77 8.30
C GLU A 251 4.78 -9.02 8.53
N ALA A 252 4.00 -7.95 8.70
CA ALA A 252 2.56 -8.03 8.90
C ALA A 252 1.84 -8.67 7.71
N SER A 253 2.32 -8.44 6.48
CA SER A 253 1.72 -8.96 5.25
C SER A 253 1.60 -10.49 5.25
N VAL A 254 2.57 -11.16 5.87
CA VAL A 254 2.61 -12.63 5.96
C VAL A 254 1.44 -13.19 6.78
N ILE A 255 0.90 -12.41 7.72
CA ILE A 255 -0.21 -12.85 8.61
C ILE A 255 -1.51 -13.06 7.81
N SER A 256 -1.73 -12.31 6.75
CA SER A 256 -2.96 -12.42 5.92
C SER A 256 -3.06 -13.70 5.11
N GLY A 257 -1.94 -14.43 4.94
CA GLY A 257 -1.86 -15.67 4.17
C GLY A 257 -1.63 -15.49 2.67
N SER A 258 -1.79 -14.27 2.09
CA SER A 258 -1.43 -13.96 0.70
C SER A 258 -1.17 -12.46 0.51
N LEU A 259 -0.06 -12.13 -0.15
CA LEU A 259 0.23 -10.76 -0.61
C LEU A 259 -0.79 -10.25 -1.63
N GLY A 260 -1.40 -11.16 -2.40
CA GLY A 260 -2.45 -10.86 -3.38
C GLY A 260 -3.76 -10.32 -2.78
N MET A 261 -3.85 -10.25 -1.44
CA MET A 261 -4.99 -9.71 -0.71
C MET A 261 -4.76 -8.31 -0.11
N LEU A 262 -3.56 -7.76 -0.24
CA LEU A 262 -3.18 -6.58 0.53
C LEU A 262 -3.15 -5.31 -0.33
N PRO A 263 -4.13 -4.41 -0.14
CA PRO A 263 -4.14 -3.10 -0.77
C PRO A 263 -3.21 -2.13 -0.04
N SER A 264 -2.90 -1.03 -0.70
CA SER A 264 -2.12 0.07 -0.15
C SER A 264 -2.59 1.40 -0.75
N ALA A 265 -2.40 2.47 0.02
CA ALA A 265 -2.57 3.84 -0.47
C ALA A 265 -1.37 4.69 -0.09
N SER A 266 -0.88 5.50 -1.02
CA SER A 266 0.09 6.55 -0.75
C SER A 266 -0.61 7.90 -0.84
N VAL A 267 -0.73 8.61 0.29
CA VAL A 267 -1.56 9.82 0.41
C VAL A 267 -0.69 11.07 0.47
N GLY A 268 -1.07 12.05 -0.33
CA GLY A 268 -0.48 13.39 -0.35
C GLY A 268 -1.50 14.47 0.03
N ALA A 269 -1.08 15.73 -0.09
CA ALA A 269 -1.96 16.88 0.18
C ALA A 269 -2.98 17.13 -0.93
N LYS A 270 -2.68 16.72 -2.17
CA LYS A 270 -3.50 17.00 -3.37
C LYS A 270 -3.96 15.74 -4.06
N VAL A 271 -3.10 14.77 -4.20
CA VAL A 271 -3.32 13.52 -4.93
C VAL A 271 -3.06 12.34 -4.01
N ALA A 272 -3.78 11.26 -4.21
CA ALA A 272 -3.51 9.99 -3.57
C ALA A 272 -3.34 8.90 -4.64
N LEU A 273 -2.44 7.95 -4.37
CA LEU A 273 -2.13 6.81 -5.22
C LEU A 273 -2.55 5.53 -4.51
N PHE A 274 -3.23 4.64 -5.23
CA PHE A 274 -3.74 3.38 -4.72
C PHE A 274 -3.10 2.24 -5.51
N GLU A 275 -2.49 1.29 -4.82
CA GLU A 275 -1.68 0.22 -5.40
C GLU A 275 -1.76 -1.05 -4.55
N PRO A 276 -1.60 -2.26 -5.13
CA PRO A 276 -1.36 -3.46 -4.34
C PRO A 276 0.03 -3.39 -3.67
N ILE A 277 0.24 -4.14 -2.58
CA ILE A 277 1.56 -4.20 -1.92
C ILE A 277 2.57 -5.02 -2.73
N HIS A 278 2.10 -6.05 -3.44
CA HIS A 278 2.97 -6.95 -4.20
C HIS A 278 3.63 -6.27 -5.42
N GLY A 279 4.75 -6.82 -5.87
CA GLY A 279 5.48 -6.35 -7.05
C GLY A 279 4.88 -6.83 -8.39
N SER A 280 5.68 -6.70 -9.44
CA SER A 280 5.26 -6.95 -10.84
C SER A 280 5.09 -8.42 -11.24
N TYR A 281 5.60 -9.36 -10.47
CA TYR A 281 5.52 -10.81 -10.70
C TYR A 281 5.67 -11.18 -12.18
N PRO A 282 6.83 -10.91 -12.82
CA PRO A 282 7.01 -11.01 -14.26
C PRO A 282 6.76 -12.41 -14.82
N GLN A 283 6.97 -13.45 -13.98
CA GLN A 283 6.78 -14.86 -14.37
C GLN A 283 5.31 -15.20 -14.64
N ALA A 284 4.38 -14.43 -14.10
CA ALA A 284 2.93 -14.61 -14.30
C ALA A 284 2.34 -13.69 -15.38
N ALA A 285 3.11 -12.71 -15.84
CA ALA A 285 2.65 -11.74 -16.85
C ALA A 285 2.10 -12.41 -18.11
N GLY A 286 0.91 -12.02 -18.55
CA GLY A 286 0.24 -12.56 -19.73
C GLY A 286 -0.36 -13.95 -19.56
N LYS A 287 -0.28 -14.55 -18.36
CA LYS A 287 -0.79 -15.92 -18.12
C LYS A 287 -2.19 -15.98 -17.53
N ASN A 288 -2.77 -14.84 -17.16
CA ASN A 288 -4.10 -14.76 -16.56
C ASN A 288 -4.26 -15.59 -15.26
N ILE A 289 -3.21 -15.61 -14.42
CA ILE A 289 -3.15 -16.39 -13.17
C ILE A 289 -2.93 -15.54 -11.94
N ALA A 290 -2.60 -14.26 -12.11
CA ALA A 290 -2.34 -13.35 -10.99
C ALA A 290 -3.61 -13.04 -10.21
N ASN A 291 -3.49 -12.93 -8.89
CA ASN A 291 -4.60 -12.54 -8.03
C ASN A 291 -4.93 -11.04 -8.20
N PRO A 292 -6.13 -10.64 -8.66
CA PRO A 292 -6.48 -9.23 -8.86
C PRO A 292 -7.03 -8.57 -7.58
N MET A 293 -7.27 -9.33 -6.50
CA MET A 293 -8.04 -8.84 -5.34
C MET A 293 -7.35 -7.70 -4.61
N ALA A 294 -6.02 -7.69 -4.52
CA ALA A 294 -5.29 -6.58 -3.88
C ALA A 294 -5.51 -5.25 -4.62
N THR A 295 -5.49 -5.27 -5.96
CA THR A 295 -5.73 -4.07 -6.78
C THR A 295 -7.21 -3.66 -6.73
N ILE A 296 -8.13 -4.61 -6.70
CA ILE A 296 -9.58 -4.35 -6.51
C ILE A 296 -9.84 -3.75 -5.12
N LEU A 297 -9.19 -4.26 -4.08
CA LEU A 297 -9.26 -3.68 -2.74
C LEU A 297 -8.59 -2.30 -2.64
N SER A 298 -7.54 -2.06 -3.45
CA SER A 298 -6.96 -0.72 -3.59
C SER A 298 -7.94 0.24 -4.26
N ALA A 299 -8.71 -0.23 -5.25
CA ALA A 299 -9.80 0.55 -5.84
C ALA A 299 -10.94 0.81 -4.83
N ALA A 300 -11.22 -0.11 -3.89
CA ALA A 300 -12.14 0.15 -2.78
C ALA A 300 -11.61 1.27 -1.87
N MET A 301 -10.31 1.25 -1.52
CA MET A 301 -9.69 2.33 -0.75
C MET A 301 -9.73 3.68 -1.49
N LEU A 302 -9.57 3.67 -2.81
CA LEU A 302 -9.72 4.85 -3.66
C LEU A 302 -11.11 5.44 -3.53
N LEU A 303 -12.16 4.63 -3.64
CA LEU A 303 -13.55 5.06 -3.49
C LEU A 303 -13.81 5.65 -2.09
N GLU A 304 -13.37 4.97 -1.04
CA GLU A 304 -13.48 5.45 0.34
C GLU A 304 -12.74 6.79 0.56
N HIS A 305 -11.57 6.96 -0.06
CA HIS A 305 -10.79 8.18 0.04
C HIS A 305 -11.51 9.40 -0.54
N VAL A 306 -12.24 9.24 -1.64
CA VAL A 306 -13.01 10.32 -2.26
C VAL A 306 -14.42 10.48 -1.67
N GLY A 307 -14.73 9.82 -0.56
CA GLY A 307 -16.00 9.91 0.17
C GLY A 307 -17.10 8.99 -0.34
N LEU A 308 -16.78 8.02 -1.19
CA LEU A 308 -17.69 6.96 -1.68
C LEU A 308 -17.58 5.71 -0.80
N GLU A 309 -17.88 5.87 0.51
CA GLU A 309 -17.67 4.80 1.52
C GLU A 309 -18.60 3.61 1.30
N ALA A 310 -19.85 3.85 0.86
CA ALA A 310 -20.81 2.77 0.58
C ALA A 310 -20.39 1.93 -0.64
N GLU A 311 -19.85 2.58 -1.64
CA GLU A 311 -19.33 1.96 -2.86
C GLU A 311 -18.06 1.15 -2.56
N GLY A 312 -17.12 1.72 -1.80
CA GLY A 312 -15.92 1.00 -1.34
C GLY A 312 -16.29 -0.23 -0.52
N LYS A 313 -17.26 -0.11 0.38
CA LYS A 313 -17.80 -1.25 1.14
C LYS A 313 -18.43 -2.31 0.23
N ALA A 314 -19.19 -1.92 -0.77
CA ALA A 314 -19.79 -2.88 -1.72
C ALA A 314 -18.74 -3.70 -2.46
N VAL A 315 -17.60 -3.07 -2.85
CA VAL A 315 -16.46 -3.77 -3.45
C VAL A 315 -15.82 -4.76 -2.46
N ARG A 316 -15.59 -4.35 -1.21
CA ARG A 316 -15.04 -5.24 -0.17
C ARG A 316 -15.95 -6.43 0.11
N ASP A 317 -17.26 -6.20 0.20
CA ASP A 317 -18.25 -7.25 0.39
C ASP A 317 -18.28 -8.22 -0.80
N ALA A 318 -18.09 -7.73 -2.04
CA ALA A 318 -18.02 -8.57 -3.23
C ALA A 318 -16.76 -9.44 -3.26
N VAL A 319 -15.60 -8.88 -2.86
CA VAL A 319 -14.36 -9.65 -2.69
C VAL A 319 -14.55 -10.75 -1.64
N ASN A 320 -15.16 -10.43 -0.49
CA ASN A 320 -15.41 -11.43 0.55
C ASN A 320 -16.31 -12.58 0.03
N ARG A 321 -17.36 -12.25 -0.72
CA ARG A 321 -18.24 -13.26 -1.36
C ARG A 321 -17.46 -14.16 -2.34
N ALA A 322 -16.53 -13.62 -3.10
CA ALA A 322 -15.69 -14.41 -4.00
C ALA A 322 -14.83 -15.43 -3.24
N ILE A 323 -14.23 -15.00 -2.12
CA ILE A 323 -13.42 -15.87 -1.25
C ILE A 323 -14.30 -16.97 -0.63
N GLU A 324 -15.48 -16.61 -0.09
CA GLU A 324 -16.42 -17.56 0.52
C GLU A 324 -16.97 -18.59 -0.50
N ALA A 325 -17.15 -18.17 -1.75
CA ALA A 325 -17.55 -19.03 -2.85
C ALA A 325 -16.43 -19.91 -3.41
N GLY A 326 -15.18 -19.71 -2.95
CA GLY A 326 -14.00 -20.41 -3.48
C GLY A 326 -13.60 -19.97 -4.88
N ILE A 327 -14.08 -18.80 -5.36
CA ILE A 327 -13.68 -18.22 -6.64
C ILE A 327 -12.41 -17.39 -6.41
N VAL A 328 -11.28 -18.10 -6.41
CA VAL A 328 -9.97 -17.55 -6.04
C VAL A 328 -8.88 -18.06 -6.98
N THR A 329 -7.80 -17.33 -7.08
CA THR A 329 -6.59 -17.73 -7.82
C THR A 329 -5.77 -18.75 -7.03
N GLU A 330 -4.78 -19.38 -7.65
CA GLU A 330 -4.00 -20.50 -7.11
C GLU A 330 -3.38 -20.21 -5.72
N ASP A 331 -2.94 -18.98 -5.48
CA ASP A 331 -2.37 -18.55 -4.19
C ASP A 331 -3.33 -18.63 -3.01
N LEU A 332 -4.64 -18.65 -3.27
CA LEU A 332 -5.70 -18.73 -2.25
C LEU A 332 -6.49 -20.05 -2.25
N VAL A 333 -6.19 -20.98 -3.16
CA VAL A 333 -6.90 -22.26 -3.22
C VAL A 333 -6.66 -23.09 -1.95
N CYS A 334 -7.73 -23.53 -1.30
CA CYS A 334 -7.66 -24.51 -0.22
C CYS A 334 -7.54 -25.93 -0.75
N ASP A 335 -7.12 -26.86 0.09
CA ASP A 335 -6.95 -28.28 -0.25
C ASP A 335 -8.20 -28.86 -0.93
N GLY A 336 -8.02 -29.38 -2.15
CA GLY A 336 -9.09 -29.95 -2.96
C GLY A 336 -9.94 -28.92 -3.72
N GLY A 337 -9.64 -27.62 -3.61
CA GLY A 337 -10.29 -26.56 -4.38
C GLY A 337 -9.79 -26.46 -5.83
N LYS A 338 -10.49 -25.64 -6.61
CA LYS A 338 -10.12 -25.31 -8.00
C LYS A 338 -9.57 -23.89 -8.06
N ALA A 339 -8.43 -23.70 -8.72
CA ALA A 339 -7.93 -22.37 -9.04
C ALA A 339 -8.74 -21.75 -10.20
N HIS A 340 -9.01 -20.46 -10.07
CA HIS A 340 -9.65 -19.63 -11.10
C HIS A 340 -8.63 -18.67 -11.69
N SER A 341 -8.87 -18.25 -12.95
CA SER A 341 -8.04 -17.24 -13.59
C SER A 341 -8.28 -15.84 -13.02
N THR A 342 -7.35 -14.92 -13.29
CA THR A 342 -7.47 -13.49 -12.95
C THR A 342 -8.81 -12.92 -13.41
N THR A 343 -9.18 -13.22 -14.66
CA THR A 343 -10.42 -12.74 -15.29
C THR A 343 -11.67 -13.36 -14.65
N GLU A 344 -11.69 -14.68 -14.37
CA GLU A 344 -12.84 -15.33 -13.72
C GLU A 344 -13.10 -14.75 -12.33
N VAL A 345 -12.03 -14.47 -11.58
CA VAL A 345 -12.14 -13.83 -10.25
C VAL A 345 -12.70 -12.41 -10.37
N GLY A 346 -12.14 -11.61 -11.29
CA GLY A 346 -12.62 -10.23 -11.51
C GLY A 346 -14.06 -10.18 -11.97
N ASP A 347 -14.46 -11.00 -12.94
CA ASP A 347 -15.82 -11.06 -13.46
C ASP A 347 -16.84 -11.50 -12.37
N TYR A 348 -16.46 -12.45 -11.50
CA TYR A 348 -17.29 -12.83 -10.36
C TYR A 348 -17.51 -11.66 -9.39
N ILE A 349 -16.43 -10.92 -9.06
CA ILE A 349 -16.52 -9.75 -8.17
C ILE A 349 -17.42 -8.67 -8.79
N VAL A 350 -17.29 -8.40 -10.09
CA VAL A 350 -18.16 -7.46 -10.83
C VAL A 350 -19.63 -7.88 -10.73
N ALA A 351 -19.92 -9.16 -10.94
CA ALA A 351 -21.30 -9.69 -10.85
C ALA A 351 -21.86 -9.65 -9.44
N ALA A 352 -20.99 -9.70 -8.42
CA ALA A 352 -21.36 -9.65 -7.03
C ALA A 352 -21.62 -8.23 -6.49
N ILE A 353 -21.21 -7.15 -7.20
CA ILE A 353 -21.51 -5.76 -6.88
C ILE A 353 -22.94 -5.43 -7.32
#